data_bda94f0cae26606deed9c029225f75cc
#
_entry.id   bda94f0cae26606deed9c029225f75cc
#
_cell.length_a   1.000
_cell.length_b   1.000
_cell.length_c   1.000
_cell.angle_alpha   90.00
_cell.angle_beta   90.00
_cell.angle_gamma   90.00
#
_symmetry.space_group_name_H-M   'P 1'
#
loop_
_entity.id
_entity.type
_entity.pdbx_description
1 polymer ?
#
loop_
_entity_poly.entity_id
_entity_poly.type
_entity_poly.pdbx_seq_one_letter_code
_entity_poly.pdbx_strand_id
1 'polypeptide(L)'
;LFPYTTLFRSDVLERINVQGVENLIDFCKNNGRRLIQISTVSVAGEGSDGVPPMSRVFCENDLYIGQNITNEYIRTKFLAERAVLEAVSEGLDGKVVRVGNLMSRNSDGEFQINFITNGFLRSLRGYAAVGKFPMGGMHEVAEFSPIDSTALAVLRLAQTDRRFTVFHACNSHHIYMADLIYAMRSYGFRIDIVRDEEFEAAVKEFAKTGQDSDAVSGLIAYTSHNENEIYTIDYSNRFTAQVLYRLDYKWPVTDDRYLENAIAALDRLTFFD
;
A
#
# COMPACT_ATOMS: atom_id res chain seq x y z
N LEU A 1 -6.14 -2.24 3.79
CA LEU A 1 -6.63 -1.02 3.15
C LEU A 1 -6.72 0.10 4.16
N PHE A 2 -6.00 1.16 3.94
CA PHE A 2 -5.81 2.22 4.92
C PHE A 2 -6.84 3.32 4.69
N PRO A 3 -7.68 3.65 5.65
CA PRO A 3 -8.53 4.82 5.53
C PRO A 3 -7.64 6.08 5.63
N TYR A 4 -7.25 6.62 4.50
CA TYR A 4 -6.80 8.00 4.40
C TYR A 4 -8.00 8.95 4.57
N THR A 5 -8.86 8.63 5.51
CA THR A 5 -10.09 9.36 5.75
C THR A 5 -9.79 10.50 6.69
N THR A 6 -9.72 11.68 6.24
CA THR A 6 -9.93 12.97 6.89
C THR A 6 -8.85 14.03 6.74
N LEU A 7 -7.64 13.71 6.30
CA LEU A 7 -6.58 14.73 6.19
C LEU A 7 -6.55 15.48 4.85
N PHE A 8 -7.24 14.94 3.80
CA PHE A 8 -7.24 15.61 2.50
C PHE A 8 -8.67 15.85 2.03
N ARG A 9 -9.02 17.13 1.89
CA ARG A 9 -10.25 17.52 1.22
C ARG A 9 -10.19 17.01 -0.22
N SER A 10 -11.31 16.48 -0.73
CA SER A 10 -11.43 15.91 -2.07
C SER A 10 -10.90 16.85 -3.17
N ASP A 11 -11.19 18.14 -3.05
CA ASP A 11 -10.73 19.20 -3.96
C ASP A 11 -9.19 19.33 -4.02
N VAL A 12 -8.50 19.12 -2.89
CA VAL A 12 -7.03 19.15 -2.83
C VAL A 12 -6.42 17.92 -3.50
N LEU A 13 -6.94 16.74 -3.21
CA LEU A 13 -6.47 15.49 -3.84
C LEU A 13 -6.68 15.53 -5.35
N GLU A 14 -7.82 15.99 -5.82
CA GLU A 14 -8.12 16.08 -7.25
C GLU A 14 -7.18 17.06 -7.96
N ARG A 15 -6.95 18.24 -7.35
CA ARG A 15 -6.02 19.22 -7.90
C ARG A 15 -4.58 18.72 -7.97
N ILE A 16 -4.11 17.97 -6.95
CA ILE A 16 -2.74 17.45 -6.92
C ILE A 16 -2.60 16.23 -7.82
N ASN A 17 -3.47 15.23 -7.65
CA ASN A 17 -3.31 13.92 -8.29
C ASN A 17 -3.82 13.88 -9.72
N VAL A 18 -4.86 14.67 -10.07
CA VAL A 18 -5.43 14.66 -11.42
C VAL A 18 -4.90 15.86 -12.21
N GLN A 19 -5.22 17.08 -11.81
CA GLN A 19 -4.81 18.26 -12.55
C GLN A 19 -3.28 18.43 -12.62
N GLY A 20 -2.56 18.07 -11.56
CA GLY A 20 -1.09 18.03 -11.57
C GLY A 20 -0.54 17.07 -12.62
N VAL A 21 -1.17 15.91 -12.81
CA VAL A 21 -0.79 14.94 -13.84
C VAL A 21 -1.16 15.43 -15.24
N GLU A 22 -2.32 16.05 -15.43
CA GLU A 22 -2.71 16.67 -16.71
C GLU A 22 -1.69 17.72 -17.16
N ASN A 23 -1.24 18.58 -16.24
CA ASN A 23 -0.19 19.57 -16.52
C ASN A 23 1.13 18.91 -16.93
N LEU A 24 1.50 17.77 -16.29
CA LEU A 24 2.69 17.01 -16.67
C LEU A 24 2.54 16.32 -18.03
N ILE A 25 1.38 15.84 -18.37
CA ILE A 25 1.04 15.27 -19.69
C ILE A 25 1.29 16.34 -20.76
N ASP A 26 0.73 17.53 -20.60
CA ASP A 26 0.91 18.65 -21.53
C ASP A 26 2.38 19.05 -21.66
N PHE A 27 3.08 19.16 -20.53
CA PHE A 27 4.51 19.44 -20.54
C PHE A 27 5.30 18.39 -21.32
N CYS A 28 5.04 17.09 -21.07
CA CYS A 28 5.74 16.01 -21.73
C CYS A 28 5.45 15.93 -23.22
N LYS A 29 4.18 16.12 -23.64
CA LYS A 29 3.78 16.21 -25.06
C LYS A 29 4.49 17.34 -25.77
N ASN A 30 4.45 18.55 -25.20
CA ASN A 30 5.03 19.74 -25.81
C ASN A 30 6.56 19.72 -25.91
N ASN A 31 7.22 18.95 -25.05
CA ASN A 31 8.68 18.89 -24.99
C ASN A 31 9.28 17.53 -25.41
N GLY A 32 8.46 16.60 -25.92
CA GLY A 32 8.91 15.26 -26.34
C GLY A 32 9.58 14.48 -25.19
N ARG A 33 9.01 14.55 -23.99
CA ARG A 33 9.56 13.89 -22.80
C ARG A 33 8.73 12.66 -22.40
N ARG A 34 9.41 11.66 -21.85
CA ARG A 34 8.76 10.50 -21.24
C ARG A 34 8.15 10.89 -19.91
N LEU A 35 6.90 10.47 -19.68
CA LEU A 35 6.22 10.58 -18.40
C LEU A 35 6.26 9.25 -17.64
N ILE A 36 6.68 9.26 -16.39
CA ILE A 36 6.56 8.11 -15.46
C ILE A 36 5.60 8.51 -14.34
N GLN A 37 4.39 7.98 -14.41
CA GLN A 37 3.37 8.17 -13.39
C GLN A 37 3.49 7.12 -12.31
N ILE A 38 3.80 7.54 -11.08
CA ILE A 38 3.76 6.66 -9.91
C ILE A 38 2.32 6.58 -9.41
N SER A 39 1.78 5.38 -9.45
CA SER A 39 0.44 5.04 -8.98
C SER A 39 0.50 3.99 -7.86
N THR A 40 -0.58 3.33 -7.57
CA THR A 40 -0.70 2.33 -6.50
C THR A 40 -1.43 1.08 -7.00
N VAL A 41 -1.04 -0.10 -6.51
CA VAL A 41 -1.81 -1.33 -6.74
C VAL A 41 -3.22 -1.27 -6.14
N SER A 42 -3.45 -0.36 -5.18
CA SER A 42 -4.77 -0.14 -4.57
C SER A 42 -5.86 0.32 -5.55
N VAL A 43 -5.49 0.74 -6.77
CA VAL A 43 -6.49 1.02 -7.83
C VAL A 43 -7.27 -0.24 -8.26
N ALA A 44 -6.80 -1.44 -7.87
CA ALA A 44 -7.56 -2.68 -7.97
C ALA A 44 -8.92 -2.58 -7.25
N GLY A 45 -9.01 -1.74 -6.20
CA GLY A 45 -10.26 -1.46 -5.51
C GLY A 45 -10.80 -2.64 -4.72
N GLU A 46 -12.12 -2.62 -4.52
CA GLU A 46 -12.85 -3.60 -3.72
C GLU A 46 -13.92 -4.28 -4.57
N GLY A 47 -14.19 -5.54 -4.28
CA GLY A 47 -15.30 -6.30 -4.82
C GLY A 47 -16.39 -6.51 -3.78
N SER A 48 -17.59 -6.89 -4.22
CA SER A 48 -18.69 -7.31 -3.35
C SER A 48 -19.25 -8.63 -3.84
N ASP A 49 -19.70 -9.47 -2.94
CA ASP A 49 -20.30 -10.75 -3.29
C ASP A 49 -21.54 -10.56 -4.17
N GLY A 50 -21.65 -11.42 -5.19
CA GLY A 50 -22.77 -11.37 -6.14
C GLY A 50 -22.72 -10.24 -7.16
N VAL A 51 -21.70 -9.38 -7.13
CA VAL A 51 -21.49 -8.29 -8.10
C VAL A 51 -20.13 -8.45 -8.77
N PRO A 52 -20.01 -8.39 -10.11
CA PRO A 52 -18.70 -8.39 -10.77
C PRO A 52 -17.82 -7.22 -10.26
N PRO A 53 -16.49 -7.43 -10.14
CA PRO A 53 -15.74 -8.62 -10.54
C PRO A 53 -15.72 -9.69 -9.44
N MET A 54 -16.28 -10.85 -9.71
CA MET A 54 -16.21 -11.97 -8.79
C MET A 54 -14.87 -12.69 -8.93
N SER A 55 -14.10 -12.76 -7.83
CA SER A 55 -12.83 -13.54 -7.74
C SER A 55 -11.80 -13.26 -8.83
N ARG A 56 -11.85 -12.11 -9.49
CA ARG A 56 -10.90 -11.75 -10.53
C ARG A 56 -9.63 -11.17 -9.92
N VAL A 57 -8.49 -11.58 -10.49
CA VAL A 57 -7.19 -10.99 -10.17
C VAL A 57 -6.94 -9.79 -11.07
N PHE A 58 -6.63 -8.64 -10.49
CA PHE A 58 -6.30 -7.41 -11.20
C PHE A 58 -4.87 -7.49 -11.75
N CYS A 59 -4.73 -7.36 -13.06
CA CYS A 59 -3.46 -7.48 -13.77
C CYS A 59 -2.99 -6.13 -14.32
N GLU A 60 -1.75 -6.08 -14.84
CA GLU A 60 -1.19 -4.85 -15.41
C GLU A 60 -2.01 -4.29 -16.58
N ASN A 61 -2.70 -5.15 -17.34
CA ASN A 61 -3.56 -4.72 -18.46
C ASN A 61 -4.93 -4.18 -18.04
N ASP A 62 -5.27 -4.30 -16.76
CA ASP A 62 -6.57 -3.87 -16.27
C ASP A 62 -6.50 -2.42 -15.79
N LEU A 63 -7.55 -1.66 -16.04
CA LEU A 63 -7.80 -0.35 -15.44
C LEU A 63 -9.13 -0.38 -14.67
N TYR A 64 -10.22 -0.74 -15.35
CA TYR A 64 -11.53 -0.89 -14.74
C TYR A 64 -12.10 -2.28 -15.08
N ILE A 65 -12.39 -3.05 -14.04
CA ILE A 65 -12.96 -4.40 -14.14
C ILE A 65 -14.31 -4.53 -13.42
N GLY A 66 -14.89 -3.39 -13.02
CA GLY A 66 -16.12 -3.33 -12.23
C GLY A 66 -15.88 -3.17 -10.71
N GLN A 67 -14.64 -2.90 -10.31
CA GLN A 67 -14.28 -2.70 -8.91
C GLN A 67 -14.93 -1.44 -8.31
N ASN A 68 -15.23 -1.49 -7.01
CA ASN A 68 -15.62 -0.33 -6.22
C ASN A 68 -14.40 0.50 -5.85
N ILE A 69 -14.49 1.80 -6.08
CA ILE A 69 -13.46 2.78 -5.71
C ILE A 69 -14.13 3.80 -4.78
N THR A 70 -14.22 3.45 -3.50
CA THR A 70 -14.88 4.27 -2.49
C THR A 70 -13.95 5.29 -1.84
N ASN A 71 -12.66 5.00 -1.83
CA ASN A 71 -11.65 5.86 -1.26
C ASN A 71 -11.23 6.97 -2.23
N GLU A 72 -11.31 8.23 -1.79
CA GLU A 72 -11.03 9.40 -2.60
C GLU A 72 -9.58 9.47 -3.13
N TYR A 73 -8.61 9.00 -2.33
CA TYR A 73 -7.22 8.89 -2.79
C TYR A 73 -7.10 7.90 -3.95
N ILE A 74 -7.71 6.72 -3.82
CA ILE A 74 -7.69 5.69 -4.86
C ILE A 74 -8.42 6.20 -6.11
N ARG A 75 -9.55 6.89 -5.93
CA ARG A 75 -10.31 7.50 -7.04
C ARG A 75 -9.45 8.49 -7.83
N THR A 76 -8.75 9.38 -7.15
CA THR A 76 -7.92 10.38 -7.84
C THR A 76 -6.70 9.75 -8.51
N LYS A 77 -6.10 8.69 -7.93
CA LYS A 77 -5.04 7.91 -8.60
C LYS A 77 -5.56 7.19 -9.85
N PHE A 78 -6.74 6.58 -9.77
CA PHE A 78 -7.40 5.94 -10.91
C PHE A 78 -7.66 6.95 -12.05
N LEU A 79 -8.17 8.14 -11.75
CA LEU A 79 -8.41 9.19 -12.75
C LEU A 79 -7.11 9.67 -13.40
N ALA A 80 -6.05 9.83 -12.60
CA ALA A 80 -4.72 10.18 -13.11
C ALA A 80 -4.16 9.11 -14.06
N GLU A 81 -4.29 7.82 -13.72
CA GLU A 81 -3.89 6.72 -14.61
C GLU A 81 -4.67 6.77 -15.94
N ARG A 82 -5.99 6.97 -15.87
CA ARG A 82 -6.82 7.08 -17.07
C ARG A 82 -6.33 8.20 -17.98
N ALA A 83 -6.06 9.39 -17.44
CA ALA A 83 -5.54 10.51 -18.21
C ALA A 83 -4.19 10.20 -18.89
N VAL A 84 -3.27 9.52 -18.16
CA VAL A 84 -1.98 9.08 -18.74
C VAL A 84 -2.19 8.07 -19.86
N LEU A 85 -3.06 7.06 -19.66
CA LEU A 85 -3.31 6.01 -20.67
C LEU A 85 -4.00 6.57 -21.90
N GLU A 86 -4.93 7.51 -21.75
CA GLU A 86 -5.54 8.26 -22.86
C GLU A 86 -4.46 9.02 -23.65
N ALA A 87 -3.57 9.74 -22.98
CA ALA A 87 -2.45 10.44 -23.60
C ALA A 87 -1.46 9.51 -24.30
N VAL A 88 -1.21 8.32 -23.74
CA VAL A 88 -0.36 7.29 -24.38
C VAL A 88 -1.00 6.78 -25.66
N SER A 89 -2.33 6.57 -25.69
CA SER A 89 -3.04 6.18 -26.90
C SER A 89 -2.94 7.23 -28.02
N GLU A 90 -2.76 8.49 -27.66
CA GLU A 90 -2.52 9.63 -28.56
C GLU A 90 -1.04 9.85 -28.92
N GLY A 91 -0.13 9.01 -28.42
CA GLY A 91 1.27 9.00 -28.80
C GLY A 91 2.27 9.51 -27.74
N LEU A 92 1.82 9.86 -26.51
CA LEU A 92 2.73 10.17 -25.42
C LEU A 92 3.61 8.93 -25.11
N ASP A 93 4.90 9.15 -24.90
CA ASP A 93 5.77 8.13 -24.29
C ASP A 93 5.56 8.15 -22.77
N GLY A 94 4.58 7.40 -22.28
CA GLY A 94 4.13 7.38 -20.90
C GLY A 94 4.17 5.98 -20.29
N LYS A 95 4.41 5.92 -18.99
CA LYS A 95 4.33 4.71 -18.18
C LYS A 95 3.57 4.97 -16.89
N VAL A 96 2.77 4.00 -16.48
CA VAL A 96 2.12 3.92 -15.18
C VAL A 96 2.80 2.83 -14.37
N VAL A 97 3.35 3.18 -13.22
CA VAL A 97 3.99 2.23 -12.30
C VAL A 97 3.19 2.22 -11.00
N ARG A 98 2.37 1.17 -10.83
CA ARG A 98 1.59 0.92 -9.62
C ARG A 98 2.51 0.30 -8.59
N VAL A 99 2.82 1.04 -7.54
CA VAL A 99 3.66 0.56 -6.44
C VAL A 99 2.83 -0.12 -5.37
N GLY A 100 3.44 -1.06 -4.64
CA GLY A 100 2.84 -1.72 -3.49
C GLY A 100 2.88 -0.86 -2.23
N ASN A 101 2.75 -1.50 -1.07
CA ASN A 101 2.84 -0.83 0.23
C ASN A 101 4.29 -0.45 0.53
N LEU A 102 4.62 0.83 0.37
CA LEU A 102 5.97 1.33 0.61
C LEU A 102 6.30 1.29 2.11
N MET A 103 7.34 0.55 2.43
CA MET A 103 7.82 0.33 3.79
C MET A 103 9.27 0.79 3.94
N SER A 104 9.89 0.49 5.10
CA SER A 104 11.27 0.83 5.39
C SER A 104 12.25 0.43 4.27
N ARG A 105 13.39 1.09 4.21
CA ARG A 105 14.46 0.70 3.27
C ARG A 105 15.00 -0.69 3.62
N ASN A 106 15.24 -1.50 2.60
CA ASN A 106 15.85 -2.81 2.78
C ASN A 106 17.31 -2.71 3.26
N SER A 107 17.98 -1.62 2.90
CA SER A 107 19.41 -1.43 3.21
C SER A 107 19.70 -1.22 4.69
N ASP A 108 18.82 -0.53 5.44
CA ASP A 108 19.10 -0.09 6.80
C ASP A 108 17.85 0.01 7.71
N GLY A 109 16.67 -0.31 7.19
CA GLY A 109 15.41 -0.26 7.93
C GLY A 109 14.80 1.13 8.12
N GLU A 110 15.45 2.20 7.65
CA GLU A 110 14.96 3.57 7.85
C GLU A 110 13.69 3.86 7.05
N PHE A 111 12.83 4.69 7.65
CA PHE A 111 11.55 5.09 7.05
C PHE A 111 11.63 6.47 6.39
N GLN A 112 10.66 6.76 5.54
CA GLN A 112 10.44 8.09 4.98
C GLN A 112 9.99 9.08 6.08
N ILE A 113 10.20 10.38 5.87
CA ILE A 113 9.96 11.43 6.88
C ILE A 113 8.48 11.46 7.37
N ASN A 114 7.53 11.15 6.51
CA ASN A 114 6.10 11.19 6.82
C ASN A 114 5.52 9.84 7.31
N PHE A 115 6.35 8.95 7.83
CA PHE A 115 5.92 7.62 8.30
C PHE A 115 4.80 7.68 9.35
N ILE A 116 4.74 8.72 10.18
CA ILE A 116 3.72 8.91 11.22
C ILE A 116 2.29 8.91 10.66
N THR A 117 2.12 9.36 9.41
CA THR A 117 0.79 9.41 8.77
C THR A 117 0.40 8.09 8.09
N ASN A 118 1.28 7.10 8.07
CA ASN A 118 1.00 5.80 7.45
C ASN A 118 -0.01 5.01 8.29
N GLY A 119 -1.14 4.65 7.69
CA GLY A 119 -2.24 3.97 8.39
C GLY A 119 -1.86 2.58 8.90
N PHE A 120 -1.06 1.82 8.14
CA PHE A 120 -0.59 0.51 8.58
C PHE A 120 0.35 0.62 9.80
N LEU A 121 1.28 1.57 9.80
CA LEU A 121 2.15 1.78 10.95
C LEU A 121 1.35 2.21 12.19
N ARG A 122 0.31 3.02 12.02
CA ARG A 122 -0.59 3.36 13.13
C ARG A 122 -1.30 2.13 13.71
N SER A 123 -1.70 1.16 12.89
CA SER A 123 -2.26 -0.09 13.43
C SER A 123 -1.23 -0.89 14.22
N LEU A 124 0.05 -0.91 13.81
CA LEU A 124 1.12 -1.53 14.59
C LEU A 124 1.31 -0.84 15.96
N ARG A 125 1.30 0.49 15.99
CA ARG A 125 1.29 1.26 17.23
C ARG A 125 0.09 0.89 18.09
N GLY A 126 -1.08 0.74 17.48
CA GLY A 126 -2.29 0.30 18.16
C GLY A 126 -2.17 -1.08 18.78
N TYR A 127 -1.61 -2.07 18.08
CA TYR A 127 -1.38 -3.41 18.63
C TYR A 127 -0.40 -3.36 19.81
N ALA A 128 0.67 -2.55 19.71
CA ALA A 128 1.61 -2.36 20.81
C ALA A 128 0.95 -1.70 22.03
N ALA A 129 0.13 -0.66 21.82
CA ALA A 129 -0.54 0.09 22.89
C ALA A 129 -1.64 -0.74 23.59
N VAL A 130 -2.46 -1.48 22.83
CA VAL A 130 -3.49 -2.39 23.38
C VAL A 130 -2.87 -3.65 23.99
N GLY A 131 -1.67 -4.04 23.54
CA GLY A 131 -0.98 -5.26 23.96
C GLY A 131 -1.64 -6.54 23.47
N LYS A 132 -2.45 -6.49 22.42
CA LYS A 132 -3.18 -7.65 21.88
C LYS A 132 -3.23 -7.64 20.37
N PHE A 133 -3.32 -8.85 19.79
CA PHE A 133 -3.52 -9.07 18.35
C PHE A 133 -4.58 -10.16 18.13
N PRO A 134 -5.52 -10.00 17.16
CA PRO A 134 -6.59 -10.97 16.92
C PRO A 134 -6.04 -12.24 16.24
N MET A 135 -6.48 -13.40 16.68
CA MET A 135 -6.03 -14.69 16.14
C MET A 135 -6.41 -14.85 14.66
N GLY A 136 -7.56 -14.34 14.24
CA GLY A 136 -8.01 -14.35 12.85
C GLY A 136 -7.06 -13.62 11.91
N GLY A 137 -6.42 -12.54 12.37
CA GLY A 137 -5.47 -11.74 11.59
C GLY A 137 -4.10 -12.39 11.37
N MET A 138 -3.76 -13.48 12.08
CA MET A 138 -2.43 -14.11 11.99
C MET A 138 -2.06 -14.63 10.59
N HIS A 139 -3.06 -15.02 9.80
CA HIS A 139 -2.87 -15.56 8.46
C HIS A 139 -3.05 -14.52 7.35
N GLU A 140 -3.30 -13.27 7.72
CA GLU A 140 -3.38 -12.19 6.74
C GLU A 140 -2.02 -11.95 6.11
N VAL A 141 -2.03 -11.78 4.79
CA VAL A 141 -0.83 -11.50 4.00
C VAL A 141 -0.59 -9.99 4.00
N ALA A 142 0.63 -9.60 4.36
CA ALA A 142 1.10 -8.23 4.22
C ALA A 142 2.13 -8.16 3.09
N GLU A 143 1.89 -7.26 2.15
CA GLU A 143 2.84 -6.94 1.09
C GLU A 143 3.69 -5.76 1.55
N PHE A 144 5.00 -5.96 1.65
CA PHE A 144 5.97 -4.93 1.98
C PHE A 144 6.93 -4.71 0.83
N SER A 145 6.82 -3.54 0.21
CA SER A 145 7.73 -3.07 -0.83
C SER A 145 8.75 -2.10 -0.22
N PRO A 146 10.00 -2.56 0.05
CA PRO A 146 11.03 -1.65 0.56
C PRO A 146 11.22 -0.47 -0.38
N ILE A 147 11.20 0.76 0.16
CA ILE A 147 11.13 1.97 -0.67
C ILE A 147 12.35 2.17 -1.57
N ASP A 148 13.55 1.84 -1.09
CA ASP A 148 14.79 1.91 -1.88
C ASP A 148 14.78 0.90 -3.04
N SER A 149 14.31 -0.31 -2.77
CA SER A 149 14.16 -1.37 -3.77
C SER A 149 13.09 -1.02 -4.79
N THR A 150 11.96 -0.47 -4.33
CA THR A 150 10.90 0.01 -5.23
C THR A 150 11.38 1.13 -6.12
N ALA A 151 12.15 2.09 -5.60
CA ALA A 151 12.73 3.17 -6.39
C ALA A 151 13.66 2.63 -7.49
N LEU A 152 14.50 1.63 -7.18
CA LEU A 152 15.35 0.98 -8.17
C LEU A 152 14.51 0.22 -9.22
N ALA A 153 13.47 -0.49 -8.82
CA ALA A 153 12.55 -1.15 -9.75
C ALA A 153 11.91 -0.15 -10.71
N VAL A 154 11.40 0.98 -10.20
CA VAL A 154 10.84 2.07 -11.02
C VAL A 154 11.86 2.60 -12.04
N LEU A 155 13.11 2.84 -11.62
CA LEU A 155 14.16 3.31 -12.52
C LEU A 155 14.49 2.29 -13.62
N ARG A 156 14.47 1.00 -13.32
CA ARG A 156 14.65 -0.08 -14.31
C ARG A 156 13.47 -0.13 -15.31
N LEU A 157 12.25 -0.07 -14.80
CA LEU A 157 11.03 -0.08 -15.62
C LEU A 157 10.91 1.17 -16.49
N ALA A 158 11.37 2.32 -16.01
CA ALA A 158 11.39 3.56 -16.77
C ALA A 158 12.22 3.47 -18.05
N GLN A 159 13.22 2.58 -18.11
CA GLN A 159 14.09 2.37 -19.27
C GLN A 159 13.54 1.38 -20.29
N THR A 160 12.42 0.73 -20.03
CA THR A 160 11.81 -0.23 -20.96
C THR A 160 11.30 0.45 -22.23
N ASP A 161 11.11 -0.35 -23.28
CA ASP A 161 10.53 0.10 -24.54
C ASP A 161 9.15 0.78 -24.32
N ARG A 162 8.84 1.79 -25.17
CA ARG A 162 7.59 2.56 -25.06
C ARG A 162 6.29 1.72 -25.12
N ARG A 163 6.34 0.56 -25.78
CA ARG A 163 5.21 -0.37 -25.87
C ARG A 163 4.77 -0.98 -24.53
N PHE A 164 5.65 -0.97 -23.53
CA PHE A 164 5.33 -1.44 -22.19
C PHE A 164 4.89 -0.25 -21.35
N THR A 165 3.61 -0.18 -21.02
CA THR A 165 2.99 1.03 -20.46
C THR A 165 2.69 0.90 -18.97
N VAL A 166 2.13 -0.24 -18.52
CA VAL A 166 1.68 -0.40 -17.13
C VAL A 166 2.48 -1.50 -16.44
N PHE A 167 2.83 -1.24 -15.17
CA PHE A 167 3.59 -2.16 -14.33
C PHE A 167 3.04 -2.19 -12.90
N HIS A 168 3.12 -3.36 -12.26
CA HIS A 168 2.87 -3.54 -10.83
C HIS A 168 4.20 -3.73 -10.09
N ALA A 169 4.84 -2.61 -9.70
CA ALA A 169 6.11 -2.61 -9.00
C ALA A 169 5.92 -2.82 -7.49
N CYS A 170 5.54 -4.03 -7.12
CA CYS A 170 5.36 -4.48 -5.74
C CYS A 170 6.21 -5.72 -5.48
N ASN A 171 6.61 -5.90 -4.22
CA ASN A 171 7.44 -7.02 -3.82
C ASN A 171 6.72 -8.35 -4.03
N SER A 172 7.42 -9.33 -4.60
CA SER A 172 6.88 -10.69 -4.80
C SER A 172 7.02 -11.57 -3.55
N HIS A 173 7.73 -11.11 -2.53
CA HIS A 173 7.91 -11.81 -1.26
C HIS A 173 6.93 -11.22 -0.24
N HIS A 174 5.87 -11.98 0.03
CA HIS A 174 4.87 -11.60 1.01
C HIS A 174 5.28 -12.13 2.38
N ILE A 175 4.82 -11.45 3.44
CA ILE A 175 4.92 -11.89 4.83
C ILE A 175 3.51 -12.10 5.38
N TYR A 176 3.39 -12.86 6.45
CA TYR A 176 2.15 -12.93 7.22
C TYR A 176 2.20 -11.91 8.37
N MET A 177 1.03 -11.43 8.80
CA MET A 177 0.95 -10.59 10.00
C MET A 177 1.53 -11.32 11.23
N ALA A 178 1.45 -12.66 11.26
CA ALA A 178 2.11 -13.49 12.26
C ALA A 178 3.61 -13.18 12.38
N ASP A 179 4.32 -13.11 11.24
CA ASP A 179 5.78 -12.89 11.22
C ASP A 179 6.12 -11.53 11.84
N LEU A 180 5.32 -10.51 11.47
CA LEU A 180 5.49 -9.15 12.02
C LEU A 180 5.21 -9.07 13.52
N ILE A 181 4.13 -9.71 13.99
CA ILE A 181 3.80 -9.75 15.43
C ILE A 181 4.87 -10.50 16.21
N TYR A 182 5.39 -11.62 15.68
CA TYR A 182 6.49 -12.34 16.32
C TYR A 182 7.79 -11.51 16.35
N ALA A 183 8.10 -10.76 15.29
CA ALA A 183 9.23 -9.84 15.27
C ALA A 183 9.08 -8.73 16.33
N MET A 184 7.89 -8.13 16.47
CA MET A 184 7.60 -7.15 17.53
C MET A 184 7.78 -7.75 18.93
N ARG A 185 7.30 -8.97 19.15
CA ARG A 185 7.45 -9.67 20.43
C ARG A 185 8.92 -9.98 20.74
N SER A 186 9.69 -10.43 19.74
CA SER A 186 11.13 -10.69 19.87
C SER A 186 11.91 -9.42 20.16
N TYR A 187 11.47 -8.27 19.65
CA TYR A 187 12.04 -6.96 19.95
C TYR A 187 11.76 -6.48 21.38
N GLY A 188 10.69 -6.99 22.00
CA GLY A 188 10.36 -6.68 23.40
C GLY A 188 8.94 -6.18 23.65
N PHE A 189 8.12 -6.04 22.62
CA PHE A 189 6.72 -5.67 22.78
C PHE A 189 5.90 -6.80 23.42
N ARG A 190 5.04 -6.46 24.37
CA ARG A 190 4.10 -7.41 24.98
C ARG A 190 2.81 -7.40 24.21
N ILE A 191 2.64 -8.34 23.29
CA ILE A 191 1.44 -8.49 22.46
C ILE A 191 0.93 -9.93 22.64
N ASP A 192 -0.23 -10.09 23.23
CA ASP A 192 -0.89 -11.39 23.38
C ASP A 192 -1.76 -11.69 22.16
N ILE A 193 -1.65 -12.91 21.62
CA ILE A 193 -2.54 -13.37 20.55
C ILE A 193 -3.81 -13.90 21.22
N VAL A 194 -4.94 -13.26 20.95
CA VAL A 194 -6.21 -13.52 21.61
C VAL A 194 -7.32 -13.82 20.58
N ARG A 195 -8.47 -14.31 21.04
CA ARG A 195 -9.65 -14.46 20.17
C ARG A 195 -10.14 -13.09 19.68
N ASP A 196 -10.78 -13.07 18.53
CA ASP A 196 -11.17 -11.83 17.86
C ASP A 196 -12.13 -11.01 18.73
N GLU A 197 -13.10 -11.67 19.42
CA GLU A 197 -14.03 -10.98 20.31
C GLU A 197 -13.32 -10.35 21.53
N GLU A 198 -12.26 -11.02 22.04
CA GLU A 198 -11.45 -10.50 23.13
C GLU A 198 -10.63 -9.29 22.70
N PHE A 199 -10.10 -9.33 21.47
CA PHE A 199 -9.39 -8.21 20.87
C PHE A 199 -10.31 -6.99 20.70
N GLU A 200 -11.50 -7.19 20.11
CA GLU A 200 -12.48 -6.10 19.94
C GLU A 200 -12.88 -5.46 21.28
N ALA A 201 -13.11 -6.28 22.31
CA ALA A 201 -13.42 -5.79 23.64
C ALA A 201 -12.27 -4.94 24.22
N ALA A 202 -11.01 -5.38 24.01
CA ALA A 202 -9.85 -4.66 24.48
C ALA A 202 -9.67 -3.32 23.75
N VAL A 203 -9.88 -3.27 22.43
CA VAL A 203 -9.84 -2.02 21.64
C VAL A 203 -10.92 -1.04 22.12
N LYS A 204 -12.15 -1.51 22.34
CA LYS A 204 -13.25 -0.69 22.86
C LYS A 204 -12.96 -0.12 24.25
N GLU A 205 -12.32 -0.92 25.12
CA GLU A 205 -11.92 -0.47 26.46
C GLU A 205 -10.77 0.53 26.40
N PHE A 206 -9.75 0.27 25.58
CA PHE A 206 -8.64 1.18 25.39
C PHE A 206 -9.10 2.53 24.82
N ALA A 207 -10.06 2.53 23.89
CA ALA A 207 -10.65 3.75 23.33
C ALA A 207 -11.31 4.65 24.40
N LYS A 208 -11.88 4.06 25.46
CA LYS A 208 -12.48 4.84 26.55
C LYS A 208 -11.46 5.58 27.43
N THR A 209 -10.21 5.16 27.42
CA THR A 209 -9.15 5.82 28.20
C THR A 209 -8.81 7.21 27.65
N GLY A 210 -9.15 7.48 26.38
CA GLY A 210 -8.76 8.70 25.67
C GLY A 210 -7.25 8.77 25.34
N GLN A 211 -6.50 7.71 25.62
CA GLN A 211 -5.09 7.62 25.27
C GLN A 211 -4.94 7.26 23.79
N ASP A 212 -3.92 7.83 23.16
CA ASP A 212 -3.51 7.55 21.79
C ASP A 212 -4.67 7.37 20.77
N SER A 213 -5.40 8.45 20.53
CA SER A 213 -6.53 8.47 19.59
C SER A 213 -6.14 8.01 18.18
N ASP A 214 -4.89 8.20 17.77
CA ASP A 214 -4.38 7.82 16.45
C ASP A 214 -4.18 6.30 16.36
N ALA A 215 -3.64 5.67 17.39
CA ALA A 215 -3.53 4.21 17.48
C ALA A 215 -4.91 3.54 17.48
N VAL A 216 -5.84 4.07 18.28
CA VAL A 216 -7.23 3.59 18.34
C VAL A 216 -7.93 3.71 16.99
N SER A 217 -7.79 4.84 16.32
CA SER A 217 -8.42 5.05 15.00
C SER A 217 -7.90 4.07 13.95
N GLY A 218 -6.60 3.73 14.00
CA GLY A 218 -6.00 2.70 13.14
C GLY A 218 -6.63 1.32 13.36
N LEU A 219 -6.86 0.93 14.62
CA LEU A 219 -7.46 -0.36 14.96
C LEU A 219 -8.97 -0.42 14.67
N ILE A 220 -9.72 0.66 14.96
CA ILE A 220 -11.17 0.71 14.68
C ILE A 220 -11.43 0.59 13.19
N ALA A 221 -10.62 1.25 12.37
CA ALA A 221 -10.72 1.12 10.92
C ALA A 221 -10.53 -0.32 10.45
N TYR A 222 -9.67 -1.09 11.11
CA TYR A 222 -9.45 -2.51 10.83
C TYR A 222 -10.64 -3.38 11.28
N THR A 223 -11.17 -3.16 12.48
CA THR A 223 -12.28 -3.97 13.03
C THR A 223 -13.62 -3.71 12.35
N SER A 224 -13.84 -2.50 11.81
CA SER A 224 -15.10 -2.15 11.14
C SER A 224 -15.27 -2.75 9.73
N HIS A 225 -14.22 -3.36 9.16
CA HIS A 225 -14.27 -4.00 7.83
C HIS A 225 -14.94 -5.39 7.84
N ASN A 226 -15.12 -6.02 8.99
CA ASN A 226 -15.66 -7.38 9.10
C ASN A 226 -17.19 -7.49 8.99
N GLU A 227 -17.92 -6.38 8.87
CA GLU A 227 -19.40 -6.42 8.87
C GLU A 227 -20.04 -6.39 7.46
N ASN A 228 -19.26 -6.17 6.40
CA ASN A 228 -19.78 -6.12 5.03
C ASN A 228 -19.09 -7.16 4.15
N GLU A 229 -19.85 -7.79 3.25
CA GLU A 229 -19.44 -8.69 2.16
C GLU A 229 -18.49 -8.03 1.12
N ILE A 230 -17.63 -7.13 1.58
CA ILE A 230 -16.66 -6.39 0.75
C ILE A 230 -15.30 -7.04 0.92
N TYR A 231 -14.68 -7.41 -0.19
CA TYR A 231 -13.34 -7.98 -0.21
C TYR A 231 -12.38 -7.15 -1.06
N THR A 232 -11.11 -7.15 -0.69
CA THR A 232 -10.05 -6.58 -1.52
C THR A 232 -9.82 -7.47 -2.74
N ILE A 233 -9.75 -6.87 -3.92
CA ILE A 233 -9.44 -7.60 -5.15
C ILE A 233 -7.94 -7.90 -5.17
N ASP A 234 -7.59 -9.17 -5.32
CA ASP A 234 -6.20 -9.59 -5.49
C ASP A 234 -5.60 -8.99 -6.76
N TYR A 235 -4.30 -8.78 -6.75
CA TYR A 235 -3.57 -8.32 -7.93
C TYR A 235 -2.38 -9.22 -8.25
N SER A 236 -1.99 -9.23 -9.52
CA SER A 236 -0.84 -9.97 -10.01
C SER A 236 0.26 -9.02 -10.48
N ASN A 237 1.50 -9.29 -10.09
CA ASN A 237 2.69 -8.60 -10.59
C ASN A 237 3.55 -9.49 -11.50
N ARG A 238 2.99 -10.59 -12.02
CA ARG A 238 3.76 -11.61 -12.77
C ARG A 238 4.45 -11.05 -13.99
N PHE A 239 3.77 -10.22 -14.76
CA PHE A 239 4.38 -9.59 -15.95
C PHE A 239 5.52 -8.67 -15.54
N THR A 240 5.30 -7.79 -14.58
CA THR A 240 6.33 -6.86 -14.08
C THR A 240 7.52 -7.60 -13.49
N ALA A 241 7.31 -8.66 -12.72
CA ALA A 241 8.38 -9.51 -12.17
C ALA A 241 9.24 -10.13 -13.28
N GLN A 242 8.63 -10.62 -14.37
CA GLN A 242 9.35 -11.15 -15.52
C GLN A 242 10.15 -10.07 -16.25
N VAL A 243 9.61 -8.87 -16.40
CA VAL A 243 10.32 -7.73 -17.01
C VAL A 243 11.51 -7.34 -16.15
N LEU A 244 11.32 -7.19 -14.84
CA LEU A 244 12.38 -6.86 -13.90
C LEU A 244 13.49 -7.91 -13.89
N TYR A 245 13.13 -9.19 -13.91
CA TYR A 245 14.11 -10.29 -13.99
C TYR A 245 14.99 -10.18 -15.25
N ARG A 246 14.41 -9.81 -16.40
CA ARG A 246 15.16 -9.59 -17.66
C ARG A 246 16.03 -8.34 -17.63
N LEU A 247 15.74 -7.40 -16.73
CA LEU A 247 16.50 -6.18 -16.48
C LEU A 247 17.52 -6.37 -15.34
N ASP A 248 17.80 -7.63 -14.98
CA ASP A 248 18.72 -7.99 -13.91
C ASP A 248 18.35 -7.36 -12.55
N TYR A 249 17.05 -7.37 -12.26
CA TYR A 249 16.52 -6.92 -10.99
C TYR A 249 15.72 -8.04 -10.30
N LYS A 250 15.96 -8.21 -9.00
CA LYS A 250 15.20 -9.10 -8.13
C LYS A 250 14.79 -8.36 -6.86
N TRP A 251 13.56 -8.59 -6.45
CA TRP A 251 13.08 -8.09 -5.17
C TRP A 251 13.87 -8.72 -4.01
N PRO A 252 14.21 -7.94 -2.97
CA PRO A 252 14.78 -8.50 -1.75
C PRO A 252 13.75 -9.33 -1.00
N VAL A 253 14.22 -10.31 -0.26
CA VAL A 253 13.38 -11.06 0.66
C VAL A 253 13.11 -10.18 1.90
N THR A 254 11.86 -10.03 2.26
CA THR A 254 11.41 -9.38 3.50
C THR A 254 11.34 -10.44 4.60
N ASP A 255 12.50 -10.83 5.11
CA ASP A 255 12.69 -11.84 6.16
C ASP A 255 12.61 -11.25 7.57
N ASP A 256 12.82 -12.11 8.59
CA ASP A 256 12.82 -11.70 10.00
C ASP A 256 13.80 -10.56 10.27
N ARG A 257 14.98 -10.59 9.65
CA ARG A 257 15.99 -9.54 9.80
C ARG A 257 15.51 -8.21 9.27
N TYR A 258 14.80 -8.22 8.12
CA TYR A 258 14.19 -7.01 7.58
C TYR A 258 13.15 -6.45 8.54
N LEU A 259 12.28 -7.31 9.10
CA LEU A 259 11.25 -6.92 10.06
C LEU A 259 11.85 -6.36 11.36
N GLU A 260 12.86 -7.01 11.90
CA GLU A 260 13.57 -6.54 13.09
C GLU A 260 14.21 -5.15 12.87
N ASN A 261 14.85 -4.93 11.73
CA ASN A 261 15.43 -3.64 11.38
C ASN A 261 14.37 -2.53 11.26
N ALA A 262 13.23 -2.85 10.65
CA ALA A 262 12.11 -1.92 10.51
C ALA A 262 11.52 -1.52 11.88
N ILE A 263 11.31 -2.50 12.77
CA ILE A 263 10.80 -2.26 14.12
C ILE A 263 11.81 -1.43 14.92
N ALA A 264 13.09 -1.79 14.86
CA ALA A 264 14.15 -1.05 15.56
C ALA A 264 14.26 0.40 15.06
N ALA A 265 14.04 0.65 13.77
CA ALA A 265 14.03 2.00 13.23
C ALA A 265 12.83 2.81 13.75
N LEU A 266 11.63 2.22 13.79
CA LEU A 266 10.44 2.86 14.35
C LEU A 266 10.62 3.19 15.84
N ASP A 267 11.22 2.29 16.61
CA ASP A 267 11.49 2.49 18.03
C ASP A 267 12.49 3.64 18.26
N ARG A 268 13.59 3.69 17.48
CA ARG A 268 14.54 4.82 17.53
C ARG A 268 13.89 6.17 17.20
N LEU A 269 12.83 6.17 16.42
CA LEU A 269 12.04 7.35 16.07
C LEU A 269 10.94 7.66 17.10
N THR A 270 10.91 6.96 18.23
CA THR A 270 9.91 7.09 19.31
C THR A 270 8.47 6.92 18.80
N PHE A 271 8.31 6.07 17.78
CA PHE A 271 6.99 5.91 17.13
C PHE A 271 5.99 5.19 18.03
N PHE A 272 6.46 4.33 18.90
CA PHE A 272 5.62 3.54 19.81
C PHE A 272 5.39 4.20 21.18
N ASP A 273 6.00 5.38 21.45
CA ASP A 273 5.88 6.13 22.71
C ASP A 273 4.55 6.91 22.82
#